data_63fd98c01a1cbd9e0c3fe545e8f1c503
#
_entry.id   63fd98c01a1cbd9e0c3fe545e8f1c503
#
_cell.length_a   1.000
_cell.length_b   1.000
_cell.length_c   1.000
_cell.angle_alpha   90.00
_cell.angle_beta   90.00
_cell.angle_gamma   90.00
#
_symmetry.space_group_name_H-M   'P 1'
#
loop_
_entity.id
_entity.type
_entity.pdbx_description
1 polymer ?
#
loop_
_entity_poly.entity_id
_entity_poly.type
_entity_poly.pdbx_seq_one_letter_code
_entity_poly.pdbx_strand_id
1 'polypeptide(L)'
;MNKKKKVVVYAISKNEEKFVDRWYESMKEADAIYVLDTGSTDKTVEKLKKHGVHVVKKKIDPWRFDSARNESLKIIPNKYDIYVCTDLDEVFLTGWRDSLLKNWQDDTTRARYNYNWQLDENGGPLVNFYLDKIHIREGYKWIHPVHEVLTTTKKENFVTIDDITLNHYPDTNKSRKSYLKLLEISVRENPLDDRNMHYLGREYMYYGKWNECIDTLIKHLNMKSATWKDERCASMRFIARAYKNLERIEESRMWLDKAISEAPYLREPWIEKGILEYETENYKDAIYYLENALKIKSHTKTYINEKFSWDETPYDVLSICYFNIKNYTKSLESINKALILNPKNERIIKNKEIVKNMI
;
A
#
# COMPACT_ATOMS: atom_id res chain seq x y z
N MET A 1 -35.36 -17.21 -12.68
CA MET A 1 -34.19 -16.68 -13.40
C MET A 1 -33.53 -15.62 -12.53
N ASN A 2 -32.35 -15.89 -11.97
CA ASN A 2 -31.63 -14.84 -11.24
C ASN A 2 -31.33 -13.68 -12.18
N LYS A 3 -31.80 -12.48 -11.85
CA LYS A 3 -31.55 -11.27 -12.63
C LYS A 3 -30.04 -11.02 -12.67
N LYS A 4 -29.45 -10.96 -13.88
CA LYS A 4 -28.02 -10.71 -14.03
C LYS A 4 -27.70 -9.35 -13.38
N LYS A 5 -26.83 -9.35 -12.34
CA LYS A 5 -26.42 -8.15 -11.61
C LYS A 5 -25.68 -7.20 -12.57
N LYS A 6 -26.00 -5.91 -12.46
CA LYS A 6 -25.37 -4.83 -13.26
C LYS A 6 -24.24 -4.19 -12.49
N VAL A 7 -23.08 -4.11 -13.13
CA VAL A 7 -21.84 -3.56 -12.57
C VAL A 7 -21.55 -2.19 -13.20
N VAL A 8 -21.28 -1.19 -12.37
CA VAL A 8 -20.86 0.14 -12.80
C VAL A 8 -19.49 0.49 -12.25
N VAL A 9 -18.59 0.98 -13.11
CA VAL A 9 -17.31 1.56 -12.69
C VAL A 9 -17.48 3.06 -12.52
N TYR A 10 -16.86 3.62 -11.48
CA TYR A 10 -16.81 5.06 -11.29
C TYR A 10 -15.43 5.54 -10.83
N ALA A 11 -15.08 6.74 -11.26
CA ALA A 11 -13.80 7.36 -10.95
C ALA A 11 -13.94 8.89 -10.80
N ILE A 12 -12.92 9.49 -10.22
CA ILE A 12 -12.66 10.94 -10.31
C ILE A 12 -11.44 11.15 -11.22
N SER A 13 -11.39 12.27 -11.95
CA SER A 13 -10.25 12.58 -12.82
C SER A 13 -9.80 14.03 -12.72
N LYS A 14 -8.51 14.26 -12.93
CA LYS A 14 -7.92 15.57 -13.18
C LYS A 14 -6.56 15.43 -13.86
N ASN A 15 -6.49 15.83 -15.15
CA ASN A 15 -5.26 15.77 -15.96
C ASN A 15 -4.65 14.35 -16.02
N GLU A 16 -5.42 13.40 -16.54
CA GLU A 16 -5.10 11.98 -16.61
C GLU A 16 -5.03 11.46 -18.06
N GLU A 17 -4.86 12.33 -19.07
CA GLU A 17 -4.99 11.96 -20.48
C GLU A 17 -4.15 10.76 -20.92
N LYS A 18 -2.99 10.55 -20.28
CA LYS A 18 -2.07 9.46 -20.60
C LYS A 18 -2.56 8.09 -20.10
N PHE A 19 -3.47 8.07 -19.15
CA PHE A 19 -3.99 6.83 -18.56
C PHE A 19 -5.31 6.37 -19.15
N VAL A 20 -6.09 7.31 -19.74
CA VAL A 20 -7.47 7.07 -20.16
C VAL A 20 -7.63 5.82 -21.01
N ASP A 21 -6.81 5.65 -22.05
CA ASP A 21 -6.99 4.57 -23.01
C ASP A 21 -6.77 3.20 -22.36
N ARG A 22 -5.68 3.05 -21.58
CA ARG A 22 -5.36 1.82 -20.87
C ARG A 22 -6.37 1.50 -19.77
N TRP A 23 -6.78 2.52 -18.99
CA TRP A 23 -7.78 2.38 -17.96
C TRP A 23 -9.12 1.93 -18.56
N TYR A 24 -9.59 2.59 -19.61
CA TYR A 24 -10.84 2.23 -20.27
C TYR A 24 -10.83 0.78 -20.77
N GLU A 25 -9.76 0.33 -21.39
CA GLU A 25 -9.63 -1.05 -21.88
C GLU A 25 -9.84 -2.09 -20.77
N SER A 26 -9.39 -1.82 -19.56
CA SER A 26 -9.60 -2.72 -18.42
C SER A 26 -10.99 -2.58 -17.78
N MET A 27 -11.61 -1.39 -17.85
CA MET A 27 -12.90 -1.12 -17.22
C MET A 27 -14.11 -1.42 -18.12
N LYS A 28 -13.90 -1.61 -19.42
CA LYS A 28 -14.99 -1.86 -20.41
C LYS A 28 -15.77 -3.16 -20.20
N GLU A 29 -15.31 -4.06 -19.32
CA GLU A 29 -16.07 -5.22 -18.89
C GLU A 29 -17.32 -4.84 -18.07
N ALA A 30 -17.37 -3.65 -17.46
CA ALA A 30 -18.54 -3.16 -16.74
C ALA A 30 -19.70 -2.81 -17.67
N ASP A 31 -20.93 -2.78 -17.13
CA ASP A 31 -22.13 -2.41 -17.88
C ASP A 31 -22.20 -0.90 -18.19
N ALA A 32 -21.49 -0.07 -17.41
CA ALA A 32 -21.32 1.36 -17.66
C ALA A 32 -20.14 1.93 -16.87
N ILE A 33 -19.65 3.07 -17.33
CA ILE A 33 -18.53 3.79 -16.72
C ILE A 33 -18.91 5.27 -16.54
N TYR A 34 -18.73 5.80 -15.33
CA TYR A 34 -18.99 7.18 -14.95
C TYR A 34 -17.73 7.84 -14.39
N VAL A 35 -17.40 9.03 -14.86
CA VAL A 35 -16.27 9.81 -14.36
C VAL A 35 -16.70 11.22 -13.98
N LEU A 36 -16.35 11.62 -12.76
CA LEU A 36 -16.43 13.01 -12.34
C LEU A 36 -15.08 13.69 -12.63
N ASP A 37 -15.05 14.55 -13.64
CA ASP A 37 -13.88 15.38 -13.92
C ASP A 37 -13.88 16.62 -13.03
N THR A 38 -12.81 16.78 -12.26
CA THR A 38 -12.67 17.82 -11.23
C THR A 38 -11.92 19.07 -11.73
N GLY A 39 -11.76 19.19 -13.03
CA GLY A 39 -11.17 20.37 -13.69
C GLY A 39 -9.92 20.06 -14.49
N SER A 40 -9.97 19.05 -15.36
CA SER A 40 -8.91 18.76 -16.33
C SER A 40 -8.79 19.90 -17.37
N THR A 41 -7.55 20.21 -17.71
CA THR A 41 -7.14 21.19 -18.72
C THR A 41 -6.47 20.53 -19.93
N ASP A 42 -6.16 19.24 -19.83
CA ASP A 42 -5.62 18.39 -20.89
C ASP A 42 -6.75 17.67 -21.69
N LYS A 43 -6.40 16.65 -22.46
CA LYS A 43 -7.36 15.88 -23.28
C LYS A 43 -8.10 14.78 -22.51
N THR A 44 -8.01 14.71 -21.18
CA THR A 44 -8.67 13.69 -20.36
C THR A 44 -10.15 13.53 -20.72
N VAL A 45 -10.91 14.63 -20.69
CA VAL A 45 -12.36 14.61 -20.92
C VAL A 45 -12.71 14.25 -22.36
N GLU A 46 -11.93 14.75 -23.33
CA GLU A 46 -12.10 14.42 -24.75
C GLU A 46 -11.96 12.90 -24.97
N LYS A 47 -10.87 12.32 -24.48
CA LYS A 47 -10.59 10.88 -24.62
C LYS A 47 -11.64 10.01 -23.91
N LEU A 48 -12.02 10.35 -22.68
CA LEU A 48 -13.07 9.63 -21.96
C LEU A 48 -14.39 9.61 -22.75
N LYS A 49 -14.82 10.75 -23.28
CA LYS A 49 -16.04 10.84 -24.11
C LYS A 49 -15.93 10.06 -25.41
N LYS A 50 -14.76 10.04 -26.05
CA LYS A 50 -14.52 9.25 -27.28
C LYS A 50 -14.71 7.74 -27.03
N HIS A 51 -14.40 7.27 -25.83
CA HIS A 51 -14.66 5.90 -25.40
C HIS A 51 -16.12 5.63 -24.94
N GLY A 52 -17.00 6.61 -24.98
CA GLY A 52 -18.40 6.48 -24.55
C GLY A 52 -18.59 6.52 -23.03
N VAL A 53 -17.59 6.99 -22.27
CA VAL A 53 -17.67 7.16 -20.82
C VAL A 53 -18.62 8.32 -20.49
N HIS A 54 -19.48 8.14 -19.48
CA HIS A 54 -20.32 9.22 -18.96
C HIS A 54 -19.49 10.18 -18.10
N VAL A 55 -19.22 11.38 -18.62
CA VAL A 55 -18.38 12.37 -17.95
C VAL A 55 -19.19 13.57 -17.49
N VAL A 56 -19.11 13.88 -16.20
CA VAL A 56 -19.64 15.12 -15.61
C VAL A 56 -18.48 15.97 -15.11
N LYS A 57 -18.47 17.27 -15.46
CA LYS A 57 -17.47 18.22 -14.96
C LYS A 57 -17.99 18.94 -13.73
N LYS A 58 -17.25 18.89 -12.61
CA LYS A 58 -17.58 19.62 -11.39
C LYS A 58 -16.34 19.94 -10.58
N LYS A 59 -16.04 21.21 -10.38
CA LYS A 59 -14.97 21.65 -9.47
C LYS A 59 -15.35 21.32 -8.01
N ILE A 60 -14.41 20.80 -7.26
CA ILE A 60 -14.52 20.57 -5.81
C ILE A 60 -13.68 21.64 -5.11
N ASP A 61 -14.33 22.46 -4.29
CA ASP A 61 -13.70 23.58 -3.60
C ASP A 61 -14.31 23.75 -2.20
N PRO A 62 -13.54 23.64 -1.10
CA PRO A 62 -12.12 23.28 -1.08
C PRO A 62 -11.89 21.83 -1.54
N TRP A 63 -10.68 21.55 -2.09
CA TRP A 63 -10.35 20.22 -2.58
C TRP A 63 -10.30 19.20 -1.46
N ARG A 64 -11.05 18.11 -1.63
CA ARG A 64 -11.07 16.93 -0.75
C ARG A 64 -11.38 15.70 -1.61
N PHE A 65 -10.68 14.61 -1.38
CA PHE A 65 -10.93 13.36 -2.11
C PHE A 65 -12.28 12.75 -1.76
N ASP A 66 -12.66 12.69 -0.48
CA ASP A 66 -13.96 12.18 -0.04
C ASP A 66 -15.13 12.93 -0.68
N SER A 67 -15.05 14.25 -0.75
CA SER A 67 -16.08 15.07 -1.39
C SER A 67 -16.18 14.78 -2.87
N ALA A 68 -15.04 14.66 -3.57
CA ALA A 68 -15.02 14.30 -5.00
C ALA A 68 -15.60 12.90 -5.25
N ARG A 69 -15.22 11.90 -4.44
CA ARG A 69 -15.76 10.54 -4.52
C ARG A 69 -17.27 10.48 -4.24
N ASN A 70 -17.75 11.19 -3.23
CA ASN A 70 -19.17 11.25 -2.93
C ASN A 70 -19.96 11.93 -4.05
N GLU A 71 -19.43 12.98 -4.67
CA GLU A 71 -20.03 13.60 -5.84
C GLU A 71 -20.01 12.65 -7.06
N SER A 72 -18.94 11.88 -7.26
CA SER A 72 -18.89 10.87 -8.33
C SER A 72 -19.92 9.75 -8.15
N LEU A 73 -20.28 9.39 -6.93
CA LEU A 73 -21.39 8.47 -6.66
C LEU A 73 -22.76 9.07 -7.03
N LYS A 74 -22.96 10.39 -6.84
CA LYS A 74 -24.25 11.04 -7.09
C LYS A 74 -24.62 11.13 -8.56
N ILE A 75 -23.63 11.16 -9.47
CA ILE A 75 -23.89 11.23 -10.92
C ILE A 75 -24.35 9.89 -11.51
N ILE A 76 -24.26 8.79 -10.78
CA ILE A 76 -24.61 7.45 -11.25
C ILE A 76 -26.11 7.20 -10.99
N PRO A 77 -26.90 6.83 -12.01
CA PRO A 77 -28.30 6.42 -11.82
C PRO A 77 -28.43 5.21 -10.90
N ASN A 78 -29.48 5.19 -10.08
CA ASN A 78 -29.75 4.11 -9.13
C ASN A 78 -30.37 2.85 -9.82
N LYS A 79 -29.65 2.30 -10.79
CA LYS A 79 -30.07 1.11 -11.56
C LYS A 79 -29.02 0.01 -11.63
N TYR A 80 -27.89 0.19 -10.96
CA TYR A 80 -26.79 -0.76 -10.88
C TYR A 80 -26.79 -1.44 -9.52
N ASP A 81 -26.33 -2.69 -9.50
CA ASP A 81 -26.31 -3.51 -8.29
C ASP A 81 -24.95 -3.41 -7.58
N ILE A 82 -23.85 -3.34 -8.35
CA ILE A 82 -22.47 -3.34 -7.85
C ILE A 82 -21.73 -2.13 -8.39
N TYR A 83 -21.05 -1.41 -7.51
CA TYR A 83 -20.29 -0.20 -7.77
C TYR A 83 -18.81 -0.47 -7.56
N VAL A 84 -17.99 -0.15 -8.55
CA VAL A 84 -16.54 -0.38 -8.56
C VAL A 84 -15.83 0.96 -8.66
N CYS A 85 -15.16 1.37 -7.59
CA CYS A 85 -14.36 2.60 -7.57
C CYS A 85 -12.94 2.32 -7.99
N THR A 86 -12.42 3.11 -8.93
CA THR A 86 -11.01 3.05 -9.37
C THR A 86 -10.45 4.45 -9.59
N ASP A 87 -9.13 4.53 -9.71
CA ASP A 87 -8.43 5.70 -10.23
C ASP A 87 -7.97 5.43 -11.67
N LEU A 88 -7.71 6.47 -12.47
CA LEU A 88 -7.38 6.28 -13.90
C LEU A 88 -5.99 5.68 -14.13
N ASP A 89 -5.15 5.67 -13.12
CA ASP A 89 -3.86 5.00 -13.11
C ASP A 89 -3.91 3.55 -12.59
N GLU A 90 -5.12 3.00 -12.35
CA GLU A 90 -5.38 1.64 -11.93
C GLU A 90 -5.93 0.79 -13.08
N VAL A 91 -5.51 -0.49 -13.16
CA VAL A 91 -5.87 -1.41 -14.26
C VAL A 91 -6.20 -2.79 -13.70
N PHE A 92 -7.45 -3.24 -13.87
CA PHE A 92 -7.80 -4.62 -13.57
C PHE A 92 -7.21 -5.60 -14.59
N LEU A 93 -6.83 -6.77 -14.15
CA LEU A 93 -6.56 -7.89 -15.05
C LEU A 93 -7.88 -8.38 -15.67
N THR A 94 -7.79 -8.86 -16.92
CA THR A 94 -8.94 -9.32 -17.69
C THR A 94 -9.72 -10.44 -16.97
N GLY A 95 -11.05 -10.41 -17.08
CA GLY A 95 -11.95 -11.37 -16.46
C GLY A 95 -12.40 -11.00 -15.04
N TRP A 96 -12.02 -9.80 -14.55
CA TRP A 96 -12.38 -9.35 -13.22
C TRP A 96 -13.90 -9.30 -12.99
N ARG A 97 -14.68 -8.90 -14.00
CA ARG A 97 -16.14 -8.83 -13.89
C ARG A 97 -16.77 -10.20 -13.72
N ASP A 98 -16.33 -11.19 -14.48
CA ASP A 98 -16.87 -12.54 -14.39
C ASP A 98 -16.51 -13.17 -13.03
N SER A 99 -15.27 -12.99 -12.55
CA SER A 99 -14.86 -13.39 -11.20
C SER A 99 -15.69 -12.68 -10.13
N LEU A 100 -15.96 -11.38 -10.29
CA LEU A 100 -16.80 -10.62 -9.37
C LEU A 100 -18.22 -11.21 -9.30
N LEU A 101 -18.87 -11.39 -10.44
CA LEU A 101 -20.25 -11.90 -10.51
C LEU A 101 -20.38 -13.33 -10.01
N LYS A 102 -19.36 -14.18 -10.23
CA LYS A 102 -19.33 -15.56 -9.74
C LYS A 102 -19.30 -15.64 -8.21
N ASN A 103 -18.58 -14.71 -7.57
CA ASN A 103 -18.33 -14.72 -6.12
C ASN A 103 -19.30 -13.82 -5.33
N TRP A 104 -20.04 -12.93 -5.99
CA TRP A 104 -20.97 -12.00 -5.36
C TRP A 104 -22.29 -12.68 -4.98
N GLN A 105 -22.53 -12.91 -3.70
CA GLN A 105 -23.77 -13.49 -3.19
C GLN A 105 -24.85 -12.41 -3.03
N ASP A 106 -26.10 -12.82 -2.77
CA ASP A 106 -27.24 -11.89 -2.67
C ASP A 106 -27.15 -10.95 -1.46
N ASP A 107 -26.50 -11.38 -0.38
CA ASP A 107 -26.27 -10.60 0.83
C ASP A 107 -24.91 -9.90 0.87
N THR A 108 -24.06 -10.09 -0.16
CA THR A 108 -22.77 -9.41 -0.25
C THR A 108 -22.97 -7.91 -0.38
N THR A 109 -22.28 -7.15 0.48
CA THR A 109 -22.33 -5.68 0.46
C THR A 109 -21.03 -5.05 -0.02
N ARG A 110 -19.90 -5.76 0.10
CA ARG A 110 -18.57 -5.27 -0.24
C ARG A 110 -17.64 -6.40 -0.65
N ALA A 111 -16.76 -6.16 -1.61
CA ALA A 111 -15.77 -7.15 -2.03
C ALA A 111 -14.35 -6.63 -1.79
N ARG A 112 -13.50 -7.57 -1.39
CA ARG A 112 -12.06 -7.39 -1.18
C ARG A 112 -11.31 -8.17 -2.26
N TYR A 113 -10.23 -7.58 -2.81
CA TYR A 113 -9.47 -8.13 -3.93
C TYR A 113 -8.01 -7.75 -3.85
N ASN A 114 -7.13 -8.45 -4.61
CA ASN A 114 -5.70 -8.16 -4.64
C ASN A 114 -5.43 -6.79 -5.29
N TYR A 115 -4.58 -5.99 -4.65
CA TYR A 115 -4.11 -4.71 -5.14
C TYR A 115 -2.58 -4.67 -5.16
N ASN A 116 -2.02 -4.57 -6.35
CA ASN A 116 -0.60 -4.37 -6.56
C ASN A 116 -0.31 -2.87 -6.60
N TRP A 117 0.00 -2.30 -5.45
CA TRP A 117 0.26 -0.86 -5.31
C TRP A 117 1.56 -0.44 -6.00
N GLN A 118 2.55 -1.33 -6.04
CA GLN A 118 3.81 -1.12 -6.74
C GLN A 118 4.20 -2.39 -7.49
N LEU A 119 4.64 -2.21 -8.73
CA LEU A 119 5.11 -3.27 -9.60
C LEU A 119 6.62 -3.11 -9.86
N ASP A 120 7.32 -4.21 -10.10
CA ASP A 120 8.68 -4.22 -10.59
C ASP A 120 8.73 -3.98 -12.12
N GLU A 121 9.92 -3.93 -12.68
CA GLU A 121 10.16 -3.74 -14.12
C GLU A 121 9.57 -4.86 -15.01
N ASN A 122 9.32 -6.04 -14.44
CA ASN A 122 8.72 -7.18 -15.13
C ASN A 122 7.20 -7.29 -14.90
N GLY A 123 6.60 -6.34 -14.16
CA GLY A 123 5.18 -6.33 -13.81
C GLY A 123 4.82 -7.21 -12.62
N GLY A 124 5.81 -7.74 -11.89
CA GLY A 124 5.59 -8.48 -10.64
C GLY A 124 5.27 -7.54 -9.46
N PRO A 125 4.51 -8.00 -8.46
CA PRO A 125 4.14 -7.15 -7.32
C PRO A 125 5.32 -6.94 -6.36
N LEU A 126 5.69 -5.68 -6.13
CA LEU A 126 6.63 -5.25 -5.09
C LEU A 126 5.94 -4.93 -3.78
N VAL A 127 4.76 -4.32 -3.85
CA VAL A 127 3.90 -4.01 -2.72
C VAL A 127 2.50 -4.46 -3.06
N ASN A 128 1.99 -5.41 -2.29
CA ASN A 128 0.70 -6.03 -2.51
C ASN A 128 -0.09 -6.08 -1.19
N PHE A 129 -1.40 -5.78 -1.27
CA PHE A 129 -2.35 -5.93 -0.18
C PHE A 129 -3.78 -6.01 -0.72
N TYR A 130 -4.75 -6.30 0.16
CA TYR A 130 -6.16 -6.29 -0.23
C TYR A 130 -6.74 -4.88 -0.25
N LEU A 131 -7.47 -4.55 -1.34
CA LEU A 131 -8.28 -3.35 -1.47
C LEU A 131 -9.77 -3.73 -1.49
N ASP A 132 -10.64 -2.81 -1.08
CA ASP A 132 -12.07 -3.09 -0.88
C ASP A 132 -12.99 -1.97 -1.38
N LYS A 133 -12.67 -1.42 -2.57
CA LYS A 133 -13.42 -0.35 -3.25
C LYS A 133 -14.58 -0.85 -4.13
N ILE A 134 -15.02 -2.13 -4.00
CA ILE A 134 -16.18 -2.70 -4.69
C ILE A 134 -17.32 -2.88 -3.69
N HIS A 135 -18.50 -2.29 -3.94
CA HIS A 135 -19.57 -2.20 -2.95
C HIS A 135 -20.97 -2.07 -3.56
N ILE A 136 -22.02 -2.24 -2.76
CA ILE A 136 -23.36 -1.79 -3.11
C ILE A 136 -23.48 -0.27 -2.91
N ARG A 137 -24.54 0.36 -3.47
CA ARG A 137 -24.74 1.80 -3.26
C ARG A 137 -25.24 2.15 -1.87
N GLU A 138 -26.17 1.36 -1.38
CA GLU A 138 -26.98 1.72 -0.23
C GLU A 138 -26.18 1.82 1.07
N GLY A 139 -26.24 3.00 1.69
CA GLY A 139 -25.61 3.28 2.98
C GLY A 139 -24.12 3.58 2.93
N TYR A 140 -23.47 3.42 1.79
CA TYR A 140 -22.04 3.72 1.64
C TYR A 140 -21.74 5.16 1.32
N LYS A 141 -20.69 5.71 1.93
CA LYS A 141 -20.12 7.04 1.66
C LYS A 141 -18.60 7.01 1.85
N TRP A 142 -17.94 7.92 1.19
CA TRP A 142 -16.51 8.18 1.38
C TRP A 142 -16.29 9.19 2.50
N ILE A 143 -15.29 8.97 3.31
CA ILE A 143 -14.85 9.86 4.39
C ILE A 143 -13.33 10.07 4.30
N HIS A 144 -12.85 11.13 4.91
CA HIS A 144 -11.48 11.65 4.98
C HIS A 144 -11.04 12.45 3.75
N PRO A 145 -10.44 13.63 3.99
CA PRO A 145 -9.99 14.54 2.93
C PRO A 145 -8.93 13.93 2.01
N VAL A 146 -8.14 12.97 2.53
CA VAL A 146 -7.12 12.19 1.82
C VAL A 146 -7.00 10.81 2.48
N HIS A 147 -6.48 9.82 1.75
CA HIS A 147 -6.53 8.42 2.15
C HIS A 147 -7.96 7.98 2.50
N GLU A 148 -8.86 8.47 1.69
CA GLU A 148 -10.30 8.29 1.85
C GLU A 148 -10.68 6.80 1.88
N VAL A 149 -11.64 6.50 2.72
CA VAL A 149 -12.17 5.15 2.87
C VAL A 149 -13.66 5.13 2.65
N LEU A 150 -14.13 4.04 2.11
CA LEU A 150 -15.55 3.75 2.00
C LEU A 150 -16.07 3.25 3.36
N THR A 151 -17.15 3.84 3.85
CA THR A 151 -17.74 3.48 5.15
C THR A 151 -19.25 3.38 5.07
N THR A 152 -19.82 2.63 6.01
CA THR A 152 -21.27 2.51 6.21
C THR A 152 -21.59 2.34 7.70
N THR A 153 -22.79 2.70 8.12
CA THR A 153 -23.33 2.39 9.44
C THR A 153 -24.12 1.08 9.47
N LYS A 154 -24.30 0.44 8.29
CA LYS A 154 -25.01 -0.84 8.17
C LYS A 154 -24.05 -2.00 8.41
N LYS A 155 -24.61 -3.18 8.70
CA LYS A 155 -23.82 -4.42 8.76
C LYS A 155 -23.23 -4.70 7.38
N GLU A 156 -21.93 -4.96 7.33
CA GLU A 156 -21.23 -5.33 6.11
C GLU A 156 -21.07 -6.86 6.00
N ASN A 157 -21.33 -7.37 4.81
CA ASN A 157 -21.02 -8.76 4.43
C ASN A 157 -19.96 -8.72 3.34
N PHE A 158 -18.73 -9.06 3.71
CA PHE A 158 -17.58 -9.06 2.81
C PHE A 158 -17.43 -10.40 2.08
N VAL A 159 -17.05 -10.31 0.82
CA VAL A 159 -16.44 -11.43 0.08
C VAL A 159 -15.00 -11.07 -0.28
N THR A 160 -14.07 -12.01 -0.12
CA THR A 160 -12.69 -11.87 -0.62
C THR A 160 -12.57 -12.67 -1.92
N ILE A 161 -12.07 -12.02 -2.98
CA ILE A 161 -11.97 -12.60 -4.32
C ILE A 161 -10.51 -12.52 -4.77
N ASP A 162 -9.77 -13.60 -4.56
CA ASP A 162 -8.34 -13.68 -4.88
C ASP A 162 -8.06 -13.67 -6.40
N ASP A 163 -9.05 -14.07 -7.22
CA ASP A 163 -8.93 -14.05 -8.68
C ASP A 163 -9.05 -12.66 -9.30
N ILE A 164 -9.38 -11.63 -8.51
CA ILE A 164 -9.39 -10.24 -8.98
C ILE A 164 -8.10 -9.57 -8.56
N THR A 165 -7.39 -9.00 -9.53
CA THR A 165 -6.18 -8.21 -9.30
C THR A 165 -6.29 -6.85 -9.97
N LEU A 166 -6.01 -5.79 -9.22
CA LEU A 166 -5.91 -4.41 -9.68
C LEU A 166 -4.45 -3.97 -9.59
N ASN A 167 -3.87 -3.56 -10.70
CA ASN A 167 -2.52 -3.03 -10.79
C ASN A 167 -2.54 -1.51 -10.79
N HIS A 168 -1.65 -0.88 -10.05
CA HIS A 168 -1.47 0.55 -10.01
C HIS A 168 -0.22 0.98 -10.80
N TYR A 169 -0.38 2.00 -11.62
CA TYR A 169 0.67 2.57 -12.48
C TYR A 169 0.80 4.07 -12.20
N PRO A 170 1.45 4.46 -11.11
CA PRO A 170 1.40 5.83 -10.61
C PRO A 170 2.02 6.84 -11.57
N ASP A 171 1.49 8.06 -11.55
CA ASP A 171 2.13 9.21 -12.16
C ASP A 171 3.26 9.74 -11.27
N THR A 172 4.49 9.38 -11.60
CA THR A 172 5.69 9.83 -10.87
C THR A 172 5.89 11.35 -10.91
N ASN A 173 5.23 12.05 -11.84
CA ASN A 173 5.30 13.51 -11.96
C ASN A 173 4.27 14.25 -11.10
N LYS A 174 3.29 13.54 -10.53
CA LYS A 174 2.29 14.17 -9.65
C LYS A 174 2.88 14.53 -8.31
N SER A 175 2.74 15.81 -7.96
CA SER A 175 3.18 16.31 -6.65
C SER A 175 2.25 15.83 -5.52
N ARG A 176 2.85 15.32 -4.44
CA ARG A 176 2.14 14.97 -3.19
C ARG A 176 2.04 16.15 -2.20
N LYS A 177 2.42 17.37 -2.60
CA LYS A 177 2.51 18.54 -1.69
C LYS A 177 1.21 18.85 -0.92
N SER A 178 0.04 18.48 -1.46
CA SER A 178 -1.25 18.69 -0.78
C SER A 178 -1.57 17.64 0.30
N TYR A 179 -0.90 16.48 0.29
CA TYR A 179 -1.26 15.37 1.17
C TYR A 179 -1.06 15.69 2.64
N LEU A 180 0.10 16.23 3.01
CA LEU A 180 0.40 16.61 4.40
C LEU A 180 -0.66 17.59 4.94
N LYS A 181 -0.97 18.65 4.19
CA LYS A 181 -1.99 19.62 4.60
C LYS A 181 -3.38 19.00 4.77
N LEU A 182 -3.76 18.08 3.86
CA LEU A 182 -5.05 17.38 3.96
C LEU A 182 -5.10 16.44 5.15
N LEU A 183 -3.98 15.77 5.50
CA LEU A 183 -3.89 14.94 6.71
C LEU A 183 -3.96 15.78 7.99
N GLU A 184 -3.29 16.92 8.04
CA GLU A 184 -3.41 17.86 9.16
C GLU A 184 -4.87 18.35 9.35
N ILE A 185 -5.59 18.60 8.24
CA ILE A 185 -7.03 18.92 8.29
C ILE A 185 -7.82 17.71 8.81
N SER A 186 -7.54 16.50 8.31
CA SER A 186 -8.25 15.29 8.71
C SER A 186 -8.15 15.02 10.22
N VAL A 187 -6.94 15.11 10.75
CA VAL A 187 -6.71 14.92 12.21
C VAL A 187 -7.34 16.05 13.02
N ARG A 188 -7.37 17.28 12.50
CA ARG A 188 -8.06 18.40 13.18
C ARG A 188 -9.58 18.21 13.22
N GLU A 189 -10.18 17.71 12.13
CA GLU A 189 -11.61 17.44 12.03
C GLU A 189 -12.04 16.26 12.94
N ASN A 190 -11.20 15.23 13.03
CA ASN A 190 -11.43 14.08 13.90
C ASN A 190 -10.15 13.63 14.62
N PRO A 191 -9.81 14.23 15.77
CA PRO A 191 -8.61 13.88 16.53
C PRO A 191 -8.62 12.47 17.14
N LEU A 192 -9.79 11.79 17.13
CA LEU A 192 -9.95 10.44 17.66
C LEU A 192 -9.87 9.35 16.57
N ASP A 193 -9.58 9.73 15.34
CA ASP A 193 -9.38 8.79 14.22
C ASP A 193 -7.93 8.32 14.20
N ASP A 194 -7.71 7.09 14.65
CA ASP A 194 -6.39 6.46 14.74
C ASP A 194 -5.76 6.26 13.36
N ARG A 195 -6.53 5.87 12.35
CA ARG A 195 -6.05 5.72 10.98
C ARG A 195 -5.46 7.03 10.45
N ASN A 196 -6.16 8.15 10.58
CA ASN A 196 -5.66 9.46 10.13
C ASN A 196 -4.43 9.90 10.92
N MET A 197 -4.38 9.61 12.21
CA MET A 197 -3.22 9.89 13.06
C MET A 197 -2.00 9.09 12.60
N HIS A 198 -2.17 7.79 12.27
CA HIS A 198 -1.12 6.95 11.70
C HIS A 198 -0.61 7.52 10.37
N TYR A 199 -1.51 7.84 9.43
CA TYR A 199 -1.12 8.39 8.12
C TYR A 199 -0.42 9.75 8.24
N LEU A 200 -0.86 10.62 9.15
CA LEU A 200 -0.19 11.91 9.40
C LEU A 200 1.24 11.72 9.90
N GLY A 201 1.45 10.83 10.86
CA GLY A 201 2.79 10.52 11.36
C GLY A 201 3.70 9.93 10.28
N ARG A 202 3.16 9.03 9.45
CA ARG A 202 3.88 8.48 8.30
C ARG A 202 4.23 9.56 7.27
N GLU A 203 3.32 10.48 7.00
CA GLU A 203 3.58 11.57 6.05
C GLU A 203 4.65 12.52 6.57
N TYR A 204 4.65 12.85 7.87
CA TYR A 204 5.75 13.60 8.49
C TYR A 204 7.10 12.92 8.30
N MET A 205 7.17 11.58 8.40
CA MET A 205 8.39 10.82 8.12
C MET A 205 8.87 11.04 6.67
N TYR A 206 7.99 10.96 5.69
CA TYR A 206 8.34 11.18 4.28
C TYR A 206 8.82 12.61 3.99
N TYR A 207 8.42 13.58 4.81
CA TYR A 207 8.89 14.96 4.72
C TYR A 207 10.16 15.25 5.57
N GLY A 208 10.74 14.22 6.21
CA GLY A 208 11.89 14.39 7.10
C GLY A 208 11.58 15.16 8.38
N LYS A 209 10.31 15.31 8.72
CA LYS A 209 9.85 15.95 9.96
C LYS A 209 9.86 14.93 11.10
N TRP A 210 11.06 14.55 11.54
CA TRP A 210 11.28 13.43 12.42
C TRP A 210 10.61 13.57 13.79
N ASN A 211 10.69 14.74 14.42
CA ASN A 211 10.07 14.98 15.73
C ASN A 211 8.54 14.95 15.64
N GLU A 212 7.95 15.59 14.63
CA GLU A 212 6.50 15.55 14.39
C GLU A 212 6.02 14.14 14.08
N CYS A 213 6.82 13.34 13.37
CA CYS A 213 6.55 11.92 13.13
C CYS A 213 6.47 11.15 14.44
N ILE A 214 7.49 11.27 15.31
CA ILE A 214 7.57 10.58 16.60
C ILE A 214 6.37 10.97 17.47
N ASP A 215 6.13 12.26 17.67
CA ASP A 215 5.07 12.76 18.53
C ASP A 215 3.68 12.30 18.06
N THR A 216 3.44 12.35 16.74
CA THR A 216 2.17 11.97 16.15
C THR A 216 1.93 10.46 16.26
N LEU A 217 2.95 9.64 15.98
CA LEU A 217 2.81 8.18 16.06
C LEU A 217 2.74 7.67 17.49
N ILE A 218 3.38 8.34 18.46
CA ILE A 218 3.20 8.03 19.88
C ILE A 218 1.74 8.34 20.29
N LYS A 219 1.15 9.45 19.82
CA LYS A 219 -0.28 9.73 20.06
C LYS A 219 -1.15 8.63 19.47
N HIS A 220 -0.91 8.21 18.20
CA HIS A 220 -1.60 7.09 17.58
C HIS A 220 -1.56 5.82 18.45
N LEU A 221 -0.37 5.41 18.89
CA LEU A 221 -0.19 4.20 19.70
C LEU A 221 -0.91 4.23 21.06
N ASN A 222 -1.18 5.42 21.60
CA ASN A 222 -1.90 5.63 22.84
C ASN A 222 -3.44 5.75 22.66
N MET A 223 -3.95 5.78 21.42
CA MET A 223 -5.38 5.84 21.16
C MET A 223 -6.05 4.50 21.46
N LYS A 224 -7.21 4.53 22.12
CA LYS A 224 -7.98 3.31 22.45
C LYS A 224 -8.50 2.59 21.20
N SER A 225 -8.75 3.32 20.13
CA SER A 225 -9.20 2.79 18.84
C SER A 225 -8.09 2.11 18.05
N ALA A 226 -6.83 2.48 18.26
CA ALA A 226 -5.68 1.92 17.57
C ALA A 226 -5.38 0.49 18.06
N THR A 227 -6.20 -0.47 17.64
CA THR A 227 -6.13 -1.87 18.07
C THR A 227 -5.54 -2.81 17.03
N TRP A 228 -5.38 -2.33 15.78
CA TRP A 228 -4.85 -3.14 14.69
C TRP A 228 -3.33 -3.29 14.80
N LYS A 229 -2.87 -4.48 15.20
CA LYS A 229 -1.46 -4.77 15.51
C LYS A 229 -0.51 -4.48 14.36
N ASP A 230 -0.90 -4.78 13.12
CA ASP A 230 -0.03 -4.56 11.95
C ASP A 230 0.24 -3.06 11.73
N GLU A 231 -0.78 -2.20 11.88
CA GLU A 231 -0.65 -0.75 11.76
C GLU A 231 0.14 -0.16 12.95
N ARG A 232 -0.11 -0.66 14.17
CA ARG A 232 0.66 -0.29 15.37
C ARG A 232 2.14 -0.64 15.22
N CYS A 233 2.43 -1.84 14.73
CA CYS A 233 3.79 -2.29 14.42
C CYS A 233 4.44 -1.36 13.38
N ALA A 234 3.72 -0.99 12.32
CA ALA A 234 4.23 -0.05 11.32
C ALA A 234 4.52 1.34 11.94
N SER A 235 3.65 1.85 12.83
CA SER A 235 3.92 3.10 13.56
C SER A 235 5.18 3.02 14.39
N MET A 236 5.41 1.91 15.11
CA MET A 236 6.63 1.71 15.89
C MET A 236 7.89 1.66 15.01
N ARG A 237 7.82 1.02 13.85
CA ARG A 237 8.89 1.00 12.85
C ARG A 237 9.20 2.41 12.31
N PHE A 238 8.17 3.20 12.00
CA PHE A 238 8.34 4.58 11.51
C PHE A 238 8.94 5.49 12.59
N ILE A 239 8.57 5.31 13.86
CA ILE A 239 9.22 5.98 14.99
C ILE A 239 10.70 5.58 15.07
N ALA A 240 11.01 4.30 14.93
CA ALA A 240 12.39 3.82 14.94
C ALA A 240 13.21 4.42 13.78
N ARG A 241 12.65 4.50 12.57
CA ARG A 241 13.27 5.17 11.43
C ARG A 241 13.52 6.66 11.69
N ALA A 242 12.57 7.34 12.34
CA ALA A 242 12.72 8.74 12.70
C ALA A 242 13.84 8.93 13.72
N TYR A 243 13.92 8.10 14.77
CA TYR A 243 15.01 8.14 15.73
C TYR A 243 16.38 7.83 15.10
N LYS A 244 16.43 6.83 14.19
CA LYS A 244 17.67 6.55 13.43
C LYS A 244 18.15 7.77 12.64
N ASN A 245 17.24 8.46 11.95
CA ASN A 245 17.59 9.68 11.21
C ASN A 245 17.99 10.88 12.10
N LEU A 246 17.62 10.84 13.37
CA LEU A 246 18.09 11.78 14.40
C LEU A 246 19.38 11.29 15.10
N GLU A 247 20.02 10.23 14.60
CA GLU A 247 21.21 9.57 15.17
C GLU A 247 21.00 9.04 16.60
N ARG A 248 19.73 8.86 17.00
CA ARG A 248 19.33 8.33 18.30
C ARG A 248 19.14 6.81 18.21
N ILE A 249 20.26 6.11 18.10
CA ILE A 249 20.29 4.68 17.78
C ILE A 249 19.65 3.81 18.88
N GLU A 250 19.86 4.12 20.16
CA GLU A 250 19.30 3.31 21.26
C GLU A 250 17.77 3.38 21.30
N GLU A 251 17.20 4.57 21.05
CA GLU A 251 15.75 4.70 20.94
C GLU A 251 15.20 3.98 19.70
N SER A 252 15.93 4.02 18.60
CA SER A 252 15.57 3.25 17.40
C SER A 252 15.52 1.75 17.71
N ARG A 253 16.53 1.20 18.41
CA ARG A 253 16.56 -0.18 18.89
C ARG A 253 15.35 -0.53 19.74
N MET A 254 15.07 0.30 20.74
CA MET A 254 13.95 0.09 21.66
C MET A 254 12.61 0.04 20.90
N TRP A 255 12.40 0.92 19.93
CA TRP A 255 11.15 0.95 19.17
C TRP A 255 11.01 -0.24 18.21
N LEU A 256 12.10 -0.74 17.63
CA LEU A 256 12.09 -1.98 16.85
C LEU A 256 11.80 -3.21 17.71
N ASP A 257 12.33 -3.27 18.96
CA ASP A 257 11.98 -4.34 19.90
C ASP A 257 10.49 -4.33 20.26
N LYS A 258 9.91 -3.14 20.46
CA LYS A 258 8.45 -2.99 20.65
C LYS A 258 7.67 -3.45 19.41
N ALA A 259 8.13 -3.11 18.21
CA ALA A 259 7.49 -3.51 16.98
C ALA A 259 7.49 -5.04 16.79
N ILE A 260 8.61 -5.69 17.09
CA ILE A 260 8.73 -7.16 17.10
C ILE A 260 7.76 -7.78 18.11
N SER A 261 7.70 -7.22 19.32
CA SER A 261 6.80 -7.72 20.38
C SER A 261 5.32 -7.52 20.02
N GLU A 262 4.95 -6.43 19.36
CA GLU A 262 3.56 -6.13 18.96
C GLU A 262 3.07 -7.12 17.89
N ALA A 263 3.90 -7.40 16.87
CA ALA A 263 3.56 -8.26 15.75
C ALA A 263 4.73 -9.17 15.33
N PRO A 264 5.08 -10.19 16.14
CA PRO A 264 6.23 -11.05 15.88
C PRO A 264 6.11 -11.90 14.61
N TYR A 265 4.92 -12.00 14.07
CA TYR A 265 4.60 -12.70 12.82
C TYR A 265 4.85 -11.85 11.56
N LEU A 266 5.12 -10.55 11.68
CA LEU A 266 5.53 -9.69 10.58
C LEU A 266 7.03 -9.76 10.40
N ARG A 267 7.47 -9.83 9.14
CA ARG A 267 8.90 -9.98 8.80
C ARG A 267 9.66 -8.66 8.89
N GLU A 268 9.00 -7.57 8.53
CA GLU A 268 9.56 -6.23 8.41
C GLU A 268 10.28 -5.73 9.67
N PRO A 269 9.70 -5.79 10.89
CA PRO A 269 10.38 -5.28 12.09
C PRO A 269 11.66 -6.05 12.43
N TRP A 270 11.69 -7.35 12.17
CA TRP A 270 12.88 -8.18 12.36
C TRP A 270 14.00 -7.80 11.39
N ILE A 271 13.65 -7.59 10.09
CA ILE A 271 14.62 -7.16 9.08
C ILE A 271 15.18 -5.79 9.39
N GLU A 272 14.33 -4.82 9.76
CA GLU A 272 14.80 -3.48 10.13
C GLU A 272 15.72 -3.49 11.35
N LYS A 273 15.40 -4.32 12.34
CA LYS A 273 16.28 -4.48 13.51
C LYS A 273 17.63 -5.11 13.09
N GLY A 274 17.59 -6.15 12.27
CA GLY A 274 18.81 -6.78 11.74
C GLY A 274 19.68 -5.83 10.92
N ILE A 275 19.04 -4.96 10.10
CA ILE A 275 19.75 -3.93 9.33
C ILE A 275 20.36 -2.87 10.28
N LEU A 276 19.63 -2.43 11.30
CA LEU A 276 20.14 -1.47 12.29
C LEU A 276 21.38 -2.02 13.01
N GLU A 277 21.32 -3.29 13.45
CA GLU A 277 22.46 -3.94 14.12
C GLU A 277 23.65 -4.13 13.17
N TYR A 278 23.40 -4.44 11.88
CA TYR A 278 24.44 -4.46 10.85
C TYR A 278 25.12 -3.11 10.67
N GLU A 279 24.33 -2.04 10.54
CA GLU A 279 24.84 -0.65 10.35
C GLU A 279 25.63 -0.15 11.57
N THR A 280 25.36 -0.68 12.75
CA THR A 280 26.09 -0.39 13.99
C THR A 280 27.16 -1.45 14.31
N GLU A 281 27.53 -2.28 13.34
CA GLU A 281 28.58 -3.30 13.41
C GLU A 281 28.35 -4.41 14.45
N ASN A 282 27.13 -4.54 14.98
CA ASN A 282 26.72 -5.61 15.88
C ASN A 282 26.36 -6.89 15.09
N TYR A 283 27.31 -7.43 14.34
CA TYR A 283 27.08 -8.49 13.36
C TYR A 283 26.42 -9.75 13.92
N LYS A 284 26.69 -10.13 15.18
CA LYS A 284 26.06 -11.29 15.80
C LYS A 284 24.58 -11.08 16.04
N ASP A 285 24.19 -9.90 16.52
CA ASP A 285 22.80 -9.55 16.76
C ASP A 285 22.06 -9.36 15.41
N ALA A 286 22.72 -8.75 14.42
CA ALA A 286 22.18 -8.67 13.06
C ALA A 286 21.83 -10.05 12.51
N ILE A 287 22.74 -11.02 12.63
CA ILE A 287 22.49 -12.41 12.21
C ILE A 287 21.28 -13.00 12.95
N TYR A 288 21.21 -12.83 14.27
CA TYR A 288 20.08 -13.33 15.07
C TYR A 288 18.72 -12.80 14.54
N TYR A 289 18.60 -11.49 14.36
CA TYR A 289 17.35 -10.89 13.91
C TYR A 289 17.00 -11.29 12.46
N LEU A 290 17.96 -11.28 11.56
CA LEU A 290 17.74 -11.65 10.15
C LEU A 290 17.38 -13.13 9.98
N GLU A 291 18.03 -14.04 10.71
CA GLU A 291 17.68 -15.47 10.68
C GLU A 291 16.26 -15.72 11.21
N ASN A 292 15.84 -15.01 12.27
CA ASN A 292 14.47 -15.10 12.79
C ASN A 292 13.45 -14.54 11.77
N ALA A 293 13.75 -13.41 11.15
CA ALA A 293 12.92 -12.87 10.07
C ALA A 293 12.71 -13.90 8.96
N LEU A 294 13.77 -14.58 8.53
CA LEU A 294 13.74 -15.55 7.44
C LEU A 294 12.97 -16.84 7.75
N LYS A 295 12.60 -17.10 9.02
CA LYS A 295 11.67 -18.18 9.40
C LYS A 295 10.23 -17.87 9.02
N ILE A 296 9.87 -16.59 8.91
CA ILE A 296 8.52 -16.13 8.48
C ILE A 296 8.45 -16.27 6.95
N LYS A 297 7.54 -17.11 6.45
CA LYS A 297 7.46 -17.48 5.03
C LYS A 297 6.28 -16.89 4.27
N SER A 298 5.27 -16.40 4.98
CA SER A 298 4.02 -15.93 4.38
C SER A 298 3.81 -14.44 4.58
N HIS A 299 3.33 -13.76 3.55
CA HIS A 299 2.84 -12.39 3.63
C HIS A 299 1.46 -12.35 4.29
N THR A 300 1.22 -11.37 5.16
CA THR A 300 -0.11 -11.21 5.80
C THR A 300 -1.13 -10.58 4.86
N LYS A 301 -0.71 -9.80 3.88
CA LYS A 301 -1.55 -8.99 2.97
C LYS A 301 -2.55 -8.05 3.67
N THR A 302 -2.52 -7.95 4.99
CA THR A 302 -3.41 -7.09 5.79
C THR A 302 -2.89 -5.67 5.89
N TYR A 303 -1.56 -5.50 5.89
CA TYR A 303 -0.85 -4.23 5.82
C TYR A 303 0.19 -4.28 4.69
N ILE A 304 0.88 -3.17 4.44
CA ILE A 304 1.90 -3.07 3.39
C ILE A 304 3.07 -4.01 3.69
N ASN A 305 3.35 -4.94 2.78
CA ASN A 305 4.56 -5.76 2.78
C ASN A 305 5.64 -5.03 2.00
N GLU A 306 6.71 -4.60 2.68
CA GLU A 306 7.79 -3.83 2.03
C GLU A 306 8.80 -4.76 1.38
N LYS A 307 9.15 -4.46 0.11
CA LYS A 307 10.00 -5.29 -0.74
C LYS A 307 11.30 -5.72 -0.07
N PHE A 308 12.01 -4.79 0.58
CA PHE A 308 13.33 -5.06 1.18
C PHE A 308 13.32 -6.21 2.21
N SER A 309 12.15 -6.56 2.74
CA SER A 309 12.01 -7.68 3.66
C SER A 309 11.87 -9.03 2.94
N TRP A 310 11.56 -9.02 1.64
CA TRP A 310 11.17 -10.20 0.88
C TRP A 310 12.05 -10.47 -0.37
N ASP A 311 12.88 -9.50 -0.76
CA ASP A 311 13.86 -9.62 -1.83
C ASP A 311 15.21 -10.19 -1.35
N GLU A 312 16.29 -9.96 -2.08
CA GLU A 312 17.63 -10.40 -1.75
C GLU A 312 18.25 -9.74 -0.51
N THR A 313 17.70 -8.58 -0.08
CA THR A 313 18.31 -7.74 0.98
C THR A 313 18.62 -8.49 2.26
N PRO A 314 17.72 -9.32 2.85
CA PRO A 314 18.05 -10.04 4.10
C PRO A 314 19.23 -11.00 3.96
N TYR A 315 19.32 -11.68 2.83
CA TYR A 315 20.42 -12.63 2.58
C TYR A 315 21.73 -11.92 2.28
N ASP A 316 21.67 -10.80 1.58
CA ASP A 316 22.82 -9.97 1.29
C ASP A 316 23.45 -9.41 2.57
N VAL A 317 22.63 -8.82 3.45
CA VAL A 317 23.10 -8.31 4.75
C VAL A 317 23.65 -9.44 5.61
N LEU A 318 22.97 -10.60 5.66
CA LEU A 318 23.49 -11.80 6.35
C LEU A 318 24.86 -12.22 5.85
N SER A 319 25.06 -12.16 4.52
CA SER A 319 26.35 -12.55 3.93
C SER A 319 27.49 -11.69 4.44
N ILE A 320 27.25 -10.37 4.54
CA ILE A 320 28.24 -9.41 5.02
C ILE A 320 28.49 -9.62 6.53
N CYS A 321 27.43 -9.84 7.30
CA CYS A 321 27.55 -10.12 8.74
C CYS A 321 28.37 -11.39 8.99
N TYR A 322 28.08 -12.49 8.29
CA TYR A 322 28.86 -13.74 8.40
C TYR A 322 30.30 -13.58 7.97
N PHE A 323 30.57 -12.79 6.92
CA PHE A 323 31.94 -12.49 6.50
C PHE A 323 32.72 -11.78 7.61
N ASN A 324 32.12 -10.77 8.24
CA ASN A 324 32.79 -10.00 9.32
C ASN A 324 33.08 -10.83 10.58
N ILE A 325 32.27 -11.85 10.86
CA ILE A 325 32.57 -12.80 11.95
C ILE A 325 33.40 -13.99 11.47
N LYS A 326 33.99 -13.94 10.28
CA LYS A 326 34.84 -14.94 9.64
C LYS A 326 34.18 -16.32 9.41
N ASN A 327 32.86 -16.36 9.33
CA ASN A 327 32.11 -17.55 8.93
C ASN A 327 31.87 -17.54 7.40
N TYR A 328 32.92 -17.77 6.64
CA TYR A 328 32.91 -17.66 5.18
C TYR A 328 31.97 -18.65 4.51
N THR A 329 31.82 -19.86 5.07
CA THR A 329 30.88 -20.87 4.55
C THR A 329 29.44 -20.34 4.59
N LYS A 330 28.97 -19.87 5.74
CA LYS A 330 27.62 -19.29 5.86
C LYS A 330 27.47 -17.99 5.05
N SER A 331 28.55 -17.21 4.92
CA SER A 331 28.56 -16.03 4.04
C SER A 331 28.27 -16.44 2.60
N LEU A 332 28.98 -17.46 2.06
CA LEU A 332 28.79 -17.96 0.71
C LEU A 332 27.39 -18.56 0.49
N GLU A 333 26.87 -19.31 1.47
CA GLU A 333 25.49 -19.81 1.41
C GLU A 333 24.46 -18.67 1.29
N SER A 334 24.65 -17.59 2.08
CA SER A 334 23.76 -16.41 2.06
C SER A 334 23.85 -15.67 0.73
N ILE A 335 25.05 -15.47 0.18
CA ILE A 335 25.27 -14.91 -1.15
C ILE A 335 24.53 -15.72 -2.22
N ASN A 336 24.64 -17.05 -2.19
CA ASN A 336 23.96 -17.89 -3.17
C ASN A 336 22.43 -17.73 -3.12
N LYS A 337 21.85 -17.62 -1.91
CA LYS A 337 20.42 -17.37 -1.72
C LYS A 337 20.02 -15.97 -2.24
N ALA A 338 20.84 -14.95 -1.99
CA ALA A 338 20.61 -13.61 -2.50
C ALA A 338 20.62 -13.58 -4.04
N LEU A 339 21.58 -14.29 -4.68
CA LEU A 339 21.67 -14.37 -6.14
C LEU A 339 20.56 -15.22 -6.79
N ILE A 340 19.88 -16.10 -6.05
CA ILE A 340 18.66 -16.76 -6.56
C ILE A 340 17.55 -15.72 -6.73
N LEU A 341 17.44 -14.75 -5.83
CA LEU A 341 16.41 -13.69 -5.85
C LEU A 341 16.79 -12.55 -6.80
N ASN A 342 18.09 -12.22 -6.90
CA ASN A 342 18.59 -11.18 -7.80
C ASN A 342 19.88 -11.64 -8.51
N PRO A 343 19.78 -12.44 -9.58
CA PRO A 343 20.93 -13.06 -10.24
C PRO A 343 21.85 -12.07 -10.97
N LYS A 344 21.39 -10.85 -11.24
CA LYS A 344 22.15 -9.83 -11.97
C LYS A 344 22.80 -8.78 -11.07
N ASN A 345 22.72 -8.91 -9.75
CA ASN A 345 23.32 -7.95 -8.84
C ASN A 345 24.84 -8.06 -8.85
N GLU A 346 25.50 -7.17 -9.59
CA GLU A 346 26.96 -7.17 -9.80
C GLU A 346 27.74 -7.06 -8.47
N ARG A 347 27.24 -6.32 -7.48
CA ARG A 347 27.91 -6.18 -6.19
C ARG A 347 27.91 -7.51 -5.44
N ILE A 348 26.80 -8.23 -5.43
CA ILE A 348 26.72 -9.55 -4.76
C ILE A 348 27.56 -10.58 -5.51
N ILE A 349 27.62 -10.51 -6.83
CA ILE A 349 28.49 -11.38 -7.64
C ILE A 349 29.97 -11.14 -7.27
N LYS A 350 30.41 -9.89 -7.17
CA LYS A 350 31.79 -9.56 -6.75
C LYS A 350 32.07 -10.06 -5.32
N ASN A 351 31.13 -9.87 -4.39
CA ASN A 351 31.26 -10.37 -3.01
C ASN A 351 31.43 -11.90 -3.00
N LYS A 352 30.73 -12.63 -3.88
CA LYS A 352 30.85 -14.09 -4.02
C LYS A 352 32.29 -14.52 -4.31
N GLU A 353 32.95 -13.86 -5.25
CA GLU A 353 34.33 -14.20 -5.62
C GLU A 353 35.31 -13.88 -4.48
N ILE A 354 35.10 -12.76 -3.76
CA ILE A 354 35.91 -12.45 -2.57
C ILE A 354 35.77 -13.54 -1.51
N VAL A 355 34.53 -13.94 -1.18
CA VAL A 355 34.28 -14.94 -0.13
C VAL A 355 34.82 -16.32 -0.53
N LYS A 356 34.74 -16.75 -1.79
CA LYS A 356 35.29 -18.00 -2.29
C LYS A 356 36.83 -18.10 -2.05
N ASN A 357 37.53 -16.98 -2.20
CA ASN A 357 38.98 -16.94 -2.01
C ASN A 357 39.39 -16.99 -0.52
N MET A 358 38.42 -16.92 0.41
CA MET A 358 38.64 -16.96 1.85
C MET A 358 38.34 -18.34 2.46
N ILE A 359 37.74 -19.24 1.68
CA ILE A 359 37.45 -20.64 2.06
C ILE A 359 38.57 -21.54 1.60
#